data_691545c6ef46457de6c08b51bf0fd995
#
_entry.id   691545c6ef46457de6c08b51bf0fd995
#
_cell.length_a   1.000
_cell.length_b   1.000
_cell.length_c   1.000
_cell.angle_alpha   90.00
_cell.angle_beta   90.00
_cell.angle_gamma   90.00
#
_symmetry.space_group_name_H-M   'P 1'
#
loop_
_entity.id
_entity.type
_entity.pdbx_description
1 polymer ?
#
loop_
_entity_poly.entity_id
_entity_poly.type
_entity_poly.pdbx_seq_one_letter_code
_entity_poly.pdbx_strand_id
1 'polypeptide(L)'
;GLMVLLDSKTGVVKSVLLDEGYLTDTRTAIAGAIATKYLSNQNANSVGVIGAGIQAKLQLQAIMLVRKINKIIVWTRDETKANQFIESFKNLDIDLYIASSCKELASLSEIIVTTTPSKKPLLEFDWINKGTHITAMGSDAEQKNELDPHMLKHCDQYVPDNQLQTSVLGELHHALKQNIISSKEKFNEL
;
A
#
# COMPACT_ATOMS: atom_id res chain seq x y z
N GLY A 1 19.52 3.89 5.64
CA GLY A 1 19.77 3.32 4.32
C GLY A 1 21.17 3.59 3.83
N LEU A 2 21.62 2.74 2.94
CA LEU A 2 22.90 2.87 2.24
C LEU A 2 22.69 2.42 0.80
N MET A 3 23.01 3.27 -0.16
CA MET A 3 23.07 2.91 -1.57
C MET A 3 24.47 3.10 -2.11
N VAL A 4 24.95 2.17 -2.93
CA VAL A 4 26.26 2.25 -3.59
C VAL A 4 26.04 2.27 -5.09
N LEU A 5 26.53 3.32 -5.75
CA LEU A 5 26.54 3.43 -7.19
C LEU A 5 27.89 2.94 -7.71
N LEU A 6 27.84 1.97 -8.60
CA LEU A 6 29.02 1.39 -9.21
C LEU A 6 29.11 1.80 -10.69
N ASP A 7 30.33 1.91 -11.19
CA ASP A 7 30.57 2.00 -12.64
C ASP A 7 30.17 0.66 -13.29
N SER A 8 29.31 0.70 -14.29
CA SER A 8 28.75 -0.51 -14.91
C SER A 8 29.77 -1.34 -15.71
N LYS A 9 30.94 -0.78 -16.06
CA LYS A 9 31.98 -1.47 -16.83
C LYS A 9 33.12 -1.97 -15.95
N THR A 10 33.50 -1.20 -14.96
CA THR A 10 34.70 -1.46 -14.14
C THR A 10 34.39 -2.00 -12.75
N GLY A 11 33.13 -1.87 -12.28
CA GLY A 11 32.74 -2.22 -10.91
C GLY A 11 33.29 -1.24 -9.85
N VAL A 12 33.95 -0.16 -10.24
CA VAL A 12 34.50 0.83 -9.29
C VAL A 12 33.37 1.62 -8.66
N VAL A 13 33.43 1.85 -7.35
CA VAL A 13 32.48 2.65 -6.60
C VAL A 13 32.56 4.10 -7.10
N LYS A 14 31.44 4.63 -7.58
CA LYS A 14 31.27 6.02 -8.02
C LYS A 14 30.71 6.91 -6.94
N SER A 15 29.78 6.39 -6.12
CA SER A 15 29.15 7.15 -5.07
C SER A 15 28.61 6.24 -3.98
N VAL A 16 28.54 6.78 -2.76
CA VAL A 16 27.89 6.15 -1.60
C VAL A 16 26.88 7.15 -1.06
N LEU A 17 25.62 6.75 -1.01
CA LEU A 17 24.52 7.58 -0.50
C LEU A 17 24.11 7.06 0.88
N LEU A 18 24.28 7.87 1.90
CA LEU A 18 23.84 7.62 3.27
C LEU A 18 22.51 8.37 3.45
N ASP A 19 21.39 7.71 3.15
CA ASP A 19 20.07 8.33 3.05
C ASP A 19 19.14 8.01 4.22
N GLU A 20 19.60 7.21 5.19
CA GLU A 20 18.82 6.77 6.36
C GLU A 20 17.45 6.18 6.01
N GLY A 21 17.29 5.66 4.79
CA GLY A 21 16.05 5.07 4.28
C GLY A 21 15.18 6.03 3.46
N TYR A 22 15.52 7.30 3.36
CA TYR A 22 14.73 8.32 2.65
C TYR A 22 14.39 7.93 1.20
N LEU A 23 15.36 7.43 0.45
CA LEU A 23 15.14 7.03 -0.94
C LEU A 23 14.22 5.83 -1.04
N THR A 24 14.37 4.84 -0.14
CA THR A 24 13.49 3.66 -0.09
C THR A 24 12.06 4.08 0.26
N ASP A 25 11.89 4.91 1.26
CA ASP A 25 10.58 5.38 1.68
C ASP A 25 9.88 6.19 0.59
N THR A 26 10.61 7.11 -0.04
CA THR A 26 10.08 7.97 -1.10
C THR A 26 9.70 7.17 -2.35
N ARG A 27 10.58 6.28 -2.84
CA ARG A 27 10.28 5.47 -4.03
C ARG A 27 9.08 4.55 -3.81
N THR A 28 8.92 4.04 -2.58
CA THR A 28 7.80 3.20 -2.20
C THR A 28 6.48 3.98 -2.24
N ALA A 29 6.48 5.20 -1.73
CA ALA A 29 5.31 6.09 -1.80
C ALA A 29 4.95 6.45 -3.24
N ILE A 30 5.93 6.73 -4.09
CA ILE A 30 5.73 7.03 -5.51
C ILE A 30 5.13 5.83 -6.25
N ALA A 31 5.58 4.60 -5.98
CA ALA A 31 5.01 3.39 -6.58
C ALA A 31 3.52 3.26 -6.27
N GLY A 32 3.09 3.48 -5.02
CA GLY A 32 1.68 3.49 -4.64
C GLY A 32 0.88 4.60 -5.33
N ALA A 33 1.46 5.78 -5.50
CA ALA A 33 0.82 6.87 -6.25
C ALA A 33 0.67 6.53 -7.75
N ILE A 34 1.66 5.87 -8.36
CA ILE A 34 1.59 5.40 -9.75
C ILE A 34 0.46 4.36 -9.88
N ALA A 35 0.41 3.36 -9.01
CA ALA A 35 -0.67 2.38 -8.99
C ALA A 35 -2.04 3.07 -8.85
N THR A 36 -2.19 3.97 -7.90
CA THR A 36 -3.42 4.76 -7.72
C THR A 36 -3.78 5.57 -8.97
N LYS A 37 -2.81 6.23 -9.60
CA LYS A 37 -3.03 7.06 -10.80
C LYS A 37 -3.63 6.28 -11.96
N TYR A 38 -3.14 5.06 -12.19
CA TYR A 38 -3.52 4.28 -13.38
C TYR A 38 -4.64 3.27 -13.11
N LEU A 39 -4.79 2.80 -11.87
CA LEU A 39 -5.69 1.69 -11.55
C LEU A 39 -6.91 2.09 -10.70
N SER A 40 -6.91 3.25 -10.03
CA SER A 40 -8.09 3.72 -9.31
C SER A 40 -9.04 4.51 -10.20
N ASN A 41 -10.32 4.58 -9.80
CA ASN A 41 -11.28 5.49 -10.42
C ASN A 41 -10.72 6.94 -10.39
N GLN A 42 -10.82 7.63 -11.53
CA GLN A 42 -10.31 9.01 -11.66
C GLN A 42 -11.02 10.00 -10.74
N ASN A 43 -12.27 9.74 -10.40
CA ASN A 43 -13.09 10.57 -9.52
C ASN A 43 -13.03 10.14 -8.06
N ALA A 44 -12.23 9.11 -7.70
CA ALA A 44 -12.06 8.68 -6.34
C ALA A 44 -11.49 9.83 -5.48
N ASN A 45 -12.15 10.11 -4.37
CA ASN A 45 -11.85 11.26 -3.53
C ASN A 45 -11.77 10.94 -2.03
N SER A 46 -12.02 9.67 -1.65
CA SER A 46 -11.87 9.16 -0.28
C SER A 46 -10.75 8.12 -0.21
N VAL A 47 -9.84 8.28 0.75
CA VAL A 47 -8.73 7.38 0.96
C VAL A 47 -8.72 6.83 2.38
N GLY A 48 -8.70 5.50 2.49
CA GLY A 48 -8.51 4.76 3.73
C GLY A 48 -7.05 4.32 3.89
N VAL A 49 -6.47 4.57 5.05
CA VAL A 49 -5.10 4.16 5.36
C VAL A 49 -5.10 3.23 6.56
N ILE A 50 -4.66 1.99 6.35
CA ILE A 50 -4.49 1.00 7.40
C ILE A 50 -3.03 1.02 7.87
N GLY A 51 -2.81 1.53 9.07
CA GLY A 51 -1.51 1.86 9.63
C GLY A 51 -1.33 3.37 9.79
N ALA A 52 -0.39 3.78 10.65
CA ALA A 52 -0.11 5.19 10.95
C ALA A 52 1.40 5.48 11.05
N GLY A 53 2.21 4.67 10.36
CA GLY A 53 3.66 4.84 10.31
C GLY A 53 4.12 5.86 9.26
N ILE A 54 5.44 5.90 9.02
CA ILE A 54 6.04 6.79 8.02
C ILE A 54 5.51 6.51 6.61
N GLN A 55 5.40 5.23 6.23
CA GLN A 55 4.86 4.84 4.92
C GLN A 55 3.39 5.27 4.76
N ALA A 56 2.56 5.16 5.80
CA ALA A 56 1.18 5.62 5.76
C ALA A 56 1.08 7.11 5.37
N LYS A 57 1.93 7.95 5.97
CA LYS A 57 1.98 9.40 5.68
C LYS A 57 2.47 9.67 4.26
N LEU A 58 3.57 9.04 3.86
CA LEU A 58 4.17 9.25 2.54
C LEU A 58 3.26 8.76 1.41
N GLN A 59 2.61 7.61 1.57
CA GLN A 59 1.62 7.08 0.62
C GLN A 59 0.46 8.07 0.43
N LEU A 60 -0.11 8.55 1.52
CA LEU A 60 -1.20 9.53 1.46
C LEU A 60 -0.77 10.82 0.77
N GLN A 61 0.40 11.37 1.11
CA GLN A 61 0.94 12.56 0.47
C GLN A 61 1.15 12.35 -1.04
N ALA A 62 1.67 11.20 -1.45
CA ALA A 62 1.89 10.87 -2.84
C ALA A 62 0.56 10.66 -3.61
N ILE A 63 -0.45 10.05 -2.99
CA ILE A 63 -1.79 9.89 -3.56
C ILE A 63 -2.45 11.25 -3.81
N MET A 64 -2.31 12.20 -2.90
CA MET A 64 -2.85 13.56 -3.06
C MET A 64 -2.23 14.34 -4.24
N LEU A 65 -1.07 13.92 -4.76
CA LEU A 65 -0.49 14.48 -6.00
C LEU A 65 -1.20 14.00 -7.27
N VAL A 66 -1.93 12.89 -7.21
CA VAL A 66 -2.54 12.23 -8.36
C VAL A 66 -4.06 12.13 -8.29
N ARG A 67 -4.65 12.37 -7.12
CA ARG A 67 -6.11 12.38 -6.87
C ARG A 67 -6.49 13.58 -6.00
N LYS A 68 -7.66 14.15 -6.28
CA LYS A 68 -8.23 15.20 -5.43
C LYS A 68 -8.95 14.55 -4.25
N ILE A 69 -8.23 14.36 -3.16
CA ILE A 69 -8.76 13.76 -1.94
C ILE A 69 -9.46 14.82 -1.11
N ASN A 70 -10.69 14.53 -0.68
CA ASN A 70 -11.48 15.36 0.22
C ASN A 70 -11.83 14.66 1.53
N LYS A 71 -11.55 13.35 1.65
CA LYS A 71 -11.76 12.57 2.86
C LYS A 71 -10.62 11.59 3.10
N ILE A 72 -10.07 11.60 4.31
CA ILE A 72 -9.04 10.69 4.79
C ILE A 72 -9.59 9.89 5.96
N ILE A 73 -9.54 8.56 5.84
CA ILE A 73 -9.96 7.64 6.87
C ILE A 73 -8.73 6.87 7.34
N VAL A 74 -8.43 6.86 8.63
CA VAL A 74 -7.32 6.09 9.19
C VAL A 74 -7.81 5.05 10.16
N TRP A 75 -7.18 3.88 10.12
CA TRP A 75 -7.30 2.88 11.15
C TRP A 75 -5.92 2.35 11.56
N THR A 76 -5.73 2.18 12.84
CA THR A 76 -4.56 1.50 13.42
C THR A 76 -4.95 0.91 14.77
N ARG A 77 -4.22 -0.10 15.23
CA ARG A 77 -4.44 -0.73 16.53
C ARG A 77 -4.16 0.19 17.73
N ASP A 78 -3.42 1.25 17.52
CA ASP A 78 -2.97 2.19 18.54
C ASP A 78 -3.68 3.55 18.28
N GLU A 79 -4.66 3.86 19.12
CA GLU A 79 -5.46 5.09 19.00
C GLU A 79 -4.61 6.35 19.11
N THR A 80 -3.54 6.33 19.92
CA THR A 80 -2.62 7.47 20.04
C THR A 80 -1.94 7.75 18.70
N LYS A 81 -1.53 6.70 17.98
CA LYS A 81 -0.95 6.85 16.64
C LYS A 81 -1.98 7.31 15.60
N ALA A 82 -3.24 6.87 15.72
CA ALA A 82 -4.29 7.38 14.85
C ALA A 82 -4.47 8.89 15.03
N ASN A 83 -4.56 9.37 16.26
CA ASN A 83 -4.68 10.78 16.58
C ASN A 83 -3.47 11.59 16.08
N GLN A 84 -2.24 11.12 16.29
CA GLN A 84 -1.02 11.76 15.77
C GLN A 84 -0.98 11.80 14.25
N PHE A 85 -1.49 10.75 13.58
CA PHE A 85 -1.59 10.71 12.13
C PHE A 85 -2.55 11.79 11.63
N ILE A 86 -3.77 11.84 12.15
CA ILE A 86 -4.79 12.85 11.80
C ILE A 86 -4.28 14.27 12.06
N GLU A 87 -3.64 14.50 13.21
CA GLU A 87 -3.07 15.80 13.57
C GLU A 87 -2.05 16.30 12.54
N SER A 88 -1.30 15.39 11.90
CA SER A 88 -0.32 15.77 10.86
C SER A 88 -0.95 16.28 9.57
N PHE A 89 -2.27 16.11 9.38
CA PHE A 89 -3.03 16.57 8.20
C PHE A 89 -4.11 17.64 8.53
N LYS A 90 -4.23 18.07 9.78
CA LYS A 90 -5.27 19.00 10.23
C LYS A 90 -5.32 20.36 9.51
N ASN A 91 -4.19 20.79 8.95
CA ASN A 91 -4.09 22.07 8.24
C ASN A 91 -4.59 22.00 6.78
N LEU A 92 -4.95 20.80 6.32
CA LEU A 92 -5.56 20.61 5.01
C LEU A 92 -7.07 20.79 5.12
N ASP A 93 -7.68 21.36 4.08
CA ASP A 93 -9.14 21.45 3.95
C ASP A 93 -9.70 20.10 3.47
N ILE A 94 -9.62 19.10 4.34
CA ILE A 94 -9.97 17.69 4.08
C ILE A 94 -10.69 17.14 5.31
N ASP A 95 -11.75 16.36 5.08
CA ASP A 95 -12.46 15.64 6.15
C ASP A 95 -11.59 14.50 6.70
N LEU A 96 -11.31 14.53 8.00
CA LEU A 96 -10.40 13.60 8.68
C LEU A 96 -11.20 12.70 9.64
N TYR A 97 -11.08 11.39 9.48
CA TYR A 97 -11.87 10.41 10.23
C TYR A 97 -11.01 9.25 10.76
N ILE A 98 -11.21 8.89 12.03
CA ILE A 98 -10.61 7.69 12.62
C ILE A 98 -11.67 6.60 12.65
N ALA A 99 -11.46 5.54 11.88
CA ALA A 99 -12.38 4.41 11.84
C ALA A 99 -12.21 3.51 13.07
N SER A 100 -13.30 2.94 13.55
CA SER A 100 -13.34 2.00 14.68
C SER A 100 -12.83 0.60 14.29
N SER A 101 -12.84 0.28 12.98
CA SER A 101 -12.42 -1.02 12.46
C SER A 101 -11.94 -0.91 11.01
N CYS A 102 -11.18 -1.92 10.55
CA CYS A 102 -10.82 -2.05 9.13
C CYS A 102 -12.07 -2.22 8.24
N LYS A 103 -13.12 -2.87 8.74
CA LYS A 103 -14.39 -3.02 8.02
C LYS A 103 -15.06 -1.67 7.78
N GLU A 104 -15.12 -0.83 8.80
CA GLU A 104 -15.67 0.52 8.67
C GLU A 104 -14.84 1.35 7.69
N LEU A 105 -13.50 1.33 7.82
CA LEU A 105 -12.61 2.00 6.89
C LEU A 105 -12.88 1.56 5.45
N ALA A 106 -12.97 0.25 5.21
CA ALA A 106 -13.22 -0.30 3.88
C ALA A 106 -14.53 0.20 3.27
N SER A 107 -15.60 0.26 4.08
CA SER A 107 -16.91 0.72 3.64
C SER A 107 -16.97 2.21 3.26
N LEU A 108 -16.04 3.03 3.79
CA LEU A 108 -16.00 4.48 3.62
C LEU A 108 -14.98 4.94 2.57
N SER A 109 -14.18 4.01 2.00
CA SER A 109 -13.02 4.34 1.17
C SER A 109 -13.17 3.85 -0.27
N GLU A 110 -12.80 4.69 -1.24
CA GLU A 110 -12.67 4.33 -2.66
C GLU A 110 -11.25 3.92 -3.02
N ILE A 111 -10.27 4.40 -2.24
CA ILE A 111 -8.87 4.00 -2.32
C ILE A 111 -8.47 3.52 -0.93
N ILE A 112 -7.82 2.36 -0.83
CA ILE A 112 -7.30 1.82 0.43
C ILE A 112 -5.81 1.57 0.29
N VAL A 113 -5.03 1.98 1.28
CA VAL A 113 -3.60 1.67 1.37
C VAL A 113 -3.33 0.95 2.68
N THR A 114 -2.65 -0.20 2.61
CA THR A 114 -2.21 -0.94 3.79
C THR A 114 -0.70 -0.82 3.95
N THR A 115 -0.25 -0.49 5.16
CA THR A 115 1.16 -0.19 5.47
C THR A 115 1.56 -0.77 6.83
N THR A 116 1.11 -1.98 7.14
CA THR A 116 1.32 -2.58 8.45
C THR A 116 2.28 -3.76 8.41
N PRO A 117 2.89 -4.13 9.54
CA PRO A 117 3.65 -5.38 9.65
C PRO A 117 2.75 -6.58 9.97
N SER A 118 1.46 -6.56 9.65
CA SER A 118 0.55 -7.63 10.02
C SER A 118 0.94 -8.96 9.39
N LYS A 119 0.75 -10.03 10.16
CA LYS A 119 0.94 -11.43 9.72
C LYS A 119 -0.39 -12.14 9.49
N LYS A 120 -1.49 -11.41 9.59
CA LYS A 120 -2.86 -11.90 9.37
C LYS A 120 -3.62 -10.85 8.57
N PRO A 121 -4.53 -11.27 7.70
CA PRO A 121 -5.38 -10.34 6.97
C PRO A 121 -6.05 -9.31 7.87
N LEU A 122 -6.05 -8.08 7.43
CA LEU A 122 -6.73 -6.92 8.04
C LEU A 122 -7.94 -6.50 7.22
N LEU A 123 -7.96 -6.85 5.94
CA LEU A 123 -9.09 -6.64 5.03
C LEU A 123 -9.63 -8.00 4.57
N GLU A 124 -10.94 -8.14 4.59
CA GLU A 124 -11.67 -9.28 4.06
C GLU A 124 -12.41 -8.90 2.77
N PHE A 125 -12.52 -9.83 1.84
CA PHE A 125 -13.14 -9.60 0.53
C PHE A 125 -14.57 -9.01 0.63
N ASP A 126 -15.39 -9.56 1.51
CA ASP A 126 -16.79 -9.15 1.68
C ASP A 126 -16.98 -7.72 2.23
N TRP A 127 -15.92 -7.06 2.66
CA TRP A 127 -15.99 -5.68 3.17
C TRP A 127 -15.72 -4.63 2.08
N ILE A 128 -15.23 -5.07 0.91
CA ILE A 128 -14.76 -4.18 -0.14
C ILE A 128 -15.90 -3.79 -1.08
N ASN A 129 -16.10 -2.50 -1.23
CA ASN A 129 -17.07 -1.98 -2.19
C ASN A 129 -16.57 -2.19 -3.63
N LYS A 130 -17.51 -2.41 -4.56
CA LYS A 130 -17.19 -2.52 -5.98
C LYS A 130 -16.49 -1.24 -6.48
N GLY A 131 -15.38 -1.41 -7.20
CA GLY A 131 -14.60 -0.31 -7.75
C GLY A 131 -13.57 0.29 -6.79
N THR A 132 -13.45 -0.24 -5.57
CA THR A 132 -12.38 0.19 -4.63
C THR A 132 -11.01 -0.25 -5.16
N HIS A 133 -10.08 0.70 -5.17
CA HIS A 133 -8.65 0.42 -5.44
C HIS A 133 -7.91 0.12 -4.14
N ILE A 134 -7.07 -0.92 -4.15
CA ILE A 134 -6.27 -1.30 -2.96
C ILE A 134 -4.79 -1.36 -3.34
N THR A 135 -3.96 -0.67 -2.57
CA THR A 135 -2.50 -0.76 -2.66
C THR A 135 -1.96 -1.40 -1.37
N ALA A 136 -1.49 -2.64 -1.46
CA ALA A 136 -0.92 -3.37 -0.33
C ALA A 136 0.60 -3.17 -0.29
N MET A 137 1.09 -2.35 0.64
CA MET A 137 2.50 -1.97 0.73
C MET A 137 3.23 -2.58 1.93
N GLY A 138 2.52 -3.14 2.90
CA GLY A 138 3.13 -3.60 4.14
C GLY A 138 3.67 -5.03 4.09
N SER A 139 3.25 -5.83 3.11
CA SER A 139 3.60 -7.25 2.98
C SER A 139 4.94 -7.45 2.24
N ASP A 140 6.02 -6.91 2.78
CA ASP A 140 7.38 -6.94 2.22
C ASP A 140 8.25 -8.10 2.73
N ALA A 141 7.66 -9.07 3.43
CA ALA A 141 8.33 -10.26 3.95
C ALA A 141 7.39 -11.47 3.90
N GLU A 142 7.96 -12.68 3.77
CA GLU A 142 7.22 -13.94 3.58
C GLU A 142 6.07 -14.15 4.56
N GLN A 143 6.26 -13.79 5.84
CA GLN A 143 5.26 -14.01 6.88
C GLN A 143 4.24 -12.86 7.03
N LYS A 144 4.42 -11.75 6.33
CA LYS A 144 3.49 -10.62 6.38
C LYS A 144 2.33 -10.82 5.43
N ASN A 145 1.13 -10.53 5.91
CA ASN A 145 -0.10 -10.66 5.13
C ASN A 145 -1.12 -9.64 5.63
N GLU A 146 -1.56 -8.75 4.78
CA GLU A 146 -2.52 -7.69 5.12
C GLU A 146 -3.90 -7.93 4.51
N LEU A 147 -3.97 -8.67 3.39
CA LEU A 147 -5.20 -8.92 2.64
C LEU A 147 -5.65 -10.37 2.76
N ASP A 148 -6.96 -10.58 2.75
CA ASP A 148 -7.51 -11.91 2.51
C ASP A 148 -7.04 -12.40 1.12
N PRO A 149 -6.36 -13.56 1.03
CA PRO A 149 -5.87 -14.09 -0.24
C PRO A 149 -6.95 -14.28 -1.31
N HIS A 150 -8.23 -14.46 -0.91
CA HIS A 150 -9.34 -14.55 -1.85
C HIS A 150 -9.57 -13.24 -2.62
N MET A 151 -9.15 -12.11 -2.10
CA MET A 151 -9.26 -10.82 -2.78
C MET A 151 -8.51 -10.82 -4.12
N LEU A 152 -7.33 -11.48 -4.18
CA LEU A 152 -6.54 -11.55 -5.40
C LEU A 152 -7.21 -12.37 -6.51
N LYS A 153 -8.05 -13.35 -6.13
CA LYS A 153 -8.82 -14.17 -7.07
C LYS A 153 -10.05 -13.47 -7.60
N HIS A 154 -10.67 -12.62 -6.78
CA HIS A 154 -11.96 -12.02 -7.05
C HIS A 154 -11.89 -10.54 -7.48
N CYS A 155 -10.70 -9.91 -7.43
CA CYS A 155 -10.52 -8.57 -7.97
C CYS A 155 -10.63 -8.56 -9.50
N ASP A 156 -11.06 -7.44 -10.06
CA ASP A 156 -11.11 -7.26 -11.51
C ASP A 156 -9.71 -7.29 -12.14
N GLN A 157 -8.70 -6.79 -11.40
CA GLN A 157 -7.32 -6.76 -11.85
C GLN A 157 -6.37 -6.77 -10.65
N TYR A 158 -5.43 -7.73 -10.64
CA TYR A 158 -4.28 -7.75 -9.75
C TYR A 158 -3.03 -7.34 -10.54
N VAL A 159 -2.28 -6.37 -10.04
CA VAL A 159 -1.08 -5.82 -10.68
C VAL A 159 0.06 -5.80 -9.66
N PRO A 160 0.98 -6.78 -9.70
CA PRO A 160 2.18 -6.74 -8.88
C PRO A 160 3.21 -5.75 -9.45
N ASP A 161 4.09 -5.26 -8.63
CA ASP A 161 5.29 -4.52 -9.07
C ASP A 161 6.32 -5.47 -9.72
N ASN A 162 6.45 -6.67 -9.18
CA ASN A 162 7.23 -7.78 -9.76
C ASN A 162 6.63 -9.12 -9.36
N GLN A 163 6.12 -9.88 -10.32
CA GLN A 163 5.42 -11.15 -10.06
C GLN A 163 6.33 -12.20 -9.42
N LEU A 164 7.58 -12.30 -9.83
CA LEU A 164 8.51 -13.28 -9.26
C LEU A 164 8.77 -12.99 -7.78
N GLN A 165 8.95 -11.71 -7.44
CA GLN A 165 9.16 -11.29 -6.06
C GLN A 165 7.92 -11.51 -5.20
N THR A 166 6.75 -11.10 -5.66
CA THR A 166 5.49 -11.23 -4.90
C THR A 166 5.00 -12.67 -4.77
N SER A 167 5.50 -13.59 -5.61
CA SER A 167 5.28 -15.04 -5.45
C SER A 167 6.03 -15.64 -4.26
N VAL A 168 7.09 -15.00 -3.80
CA VAL A 168 7.93 -15.47 -2.68
C VAL A 168 7.60 -14.70 -1.40
N LEU A 169 7.38 -13.39 -1.51
CA LEU A 169 7.02 -12.51 -0.40
C LEU A 169 6.00 -11.48 -0.89
N GLY A 170 4.98 -11.21 -0.09
CA GLY A 170 3.88 -10.34 -0.48
C GLY A 170 2.53 -11.07 -0.53
N GLU A 171 1.49 -10.38 -0.97
CA GLU A 171 0.13 -10.92 -0.91
C GLU A 171 -0.08 -12.13 -1.84
N LEU A 172 0.55 -12.13 -3.03
CA LEU A 172 0.45 -13.25 -3.98
C LEU A 172 1.02 -14.56 -3.40
N HIS A 173 2.09 -14.48 -2.61
CA HIS A 173 2.67 -15.63 -1.92
C HIS A 173 1.62 -16.42 -1.12
N HIS A 174 0.78 -15.72 -0.37
CA HIS A 174 -0.26 -16.34 0.45
C HIS A 174 -1.37 -16.99 -0.38
N ALA A 175 -1.77 -16.36 -1.49
CA ALA A 175 -2.76 -16.92 -2.40
C ALA A 175 -2.25 -18.18 -3.12
N LEU A 176 -0.97 -18.22 -3.52
CA LEU A 176 -0.31 -19.38 -4.10
C LEU A 176 -0.18 -20.51 -3.09
N LYS A 177 0.28 -20.22 -1.88
CA LYS A 177 0.46 -21.20 -0.79
C LYS A 177 -0.85 -21.89 -0.40
N GLN A 178 -1.96 -21.20 -0.51
CA GLN A 178 -3.31 -21.71 -0.23
C GLN A 178 -3.98 -22.33 -1.47
N ASN A 179 -3.30 -22.40 -2.62
CA ASN A 179 -3.84 -22.88 -3.90
C ASN A 179 -5.11 -22.11 -4.37
N ILE A 180 -5.25 -20.85 -3.98
CA ILE A 180 -6.36 -19.97 -4.41
C ILE A 180 -6.10 -19.49 -5.84
N ILE A 181 -4.82 -19.21 -6.16
CA ILE A 181 -4.33 -18.81 -7.48
C ILE A 181 -3.34 -19.89 -7.97
N SER A 182 -3.36 -20.17 -9.27
CA SER A 182 -2.42 -21.11 -9.88
C SER A 182 -1.04 -20.47 -10.05
N SER A 183 0.03 -21.21 -9.77
CA SER A 183 1.41 -20.76 -10.04
C SER A 183 1.72 -20.53 -11.52
N LYS A 184 0.85 -20.99 -12.43
CA LYS A 184 0.96 -20.75 -13.87
C LYS A 184 0.30 -19.45 -14.34
N GLU A 185 -0.45 -18.81 -13.45
CA GLU A 185 -1.14 -17.56 -13.77
C GLU A 185 -0.12 -16.43 -13.92
N LYS A 186 -0.35 -15.60 -14.94
CA LYS A 186 0.51 -14.46 -15.25
C LYS A 186 -0.27 -13.17 -15.09
N PHE A 187 0.36 -12.22 -14.47
CA PHE A 187 -0.20 -10.89 -14.23
C PHE A 187 0.61 -9.83 -14.99
N ASN A 188 -0.05 -8.77 -15.40
CA ASN A 188 0.64 -7.56 -15.86
C ASN A 188 1.32 -6.88 -14.68
N GLU A 189 2.57 -6.51 -14.82
CA GLU A 189 3.33 -5.78 -13.81
C GLU A 189 3.11 -4.26 -13.95
N LEU A 190 3.33 -3.51 -12.84
CA LEU A 190 3.12 -2.08 -12.75
C LEU A 190 4.04 -1.27 -13.66
#